data_223bbd6e410553c8dfae0d218d6b2d37
#
_entry.id   223bbd6e410553c8dfae0d218d6b2d37
#
_cell.length_a   1.000
_cell.length_b   1.000
_cell.length_c   1.000
_cell.angle_alpha   90.00
_cell.angle_beta   90.00
_cell.angle_gamma   90.00
#
_symmetry.space_group_name_H-M   'P 1'
#
loop_
_entity.id
_entity.type
_entity.pdbx_description
1 polymer ?
#
loop_
_entity_poly.entity_id
_entity_poly.type
_entity_poly.pdbx_seq_one_letter_code
_entity_poly.pdbx_strand_id
1 'polypeptide(L)'
;MLSAEKNERLTRVGPGTPMGELLRRYWWPIATHDMATRVPVKRRLLGEDLVLYRDGSGTVGLLAEQCPHRRAALWLGAAEEVGLRCGSHGWRFDADGRCLEQPGEPAESTFKDRIRAAAYPVQELGGLVFAYLGPAPAPQL
;
A
#
# COMPACT_ATOMS: atom_id res chain seq x y z
N MET A 1 -22.60 14.11 -27.32
CA MET A 1 -22.30 12.78 -26.73
C MET A 1 -20.80 12.54 -26.85
N LEU A 2 -20.13 12.03 -25.82
CA LEU A 2 -18.71 11.68 -25.90
C LEU A 2 -18.53 10.45 -26.81
N SER A 3 -17.44 10.43 -27.59
CA SER A 3 -17.04 9.21 -28.31
C SER A 3 -16.58 8.14 -27.31
N ALA A 4 -16.61 6.85 -27.71
CA ALA A 4 -16.13 5.75 -26.88
C ALA A 4 -14.69 5.97 -26.43
N GLU A 5 -13.81 6.42 -27.32
CA GLU A 5 -12.41 6.74 -27.02
C GLU A 5 -12.27 7.84 -25.96
N LYS A 6 -13.01 8.93 -26.09
CA LYS A 6 -13.02 10.02 -25.09
C LYS A 6 -13.55 9.53 -23.74
N ASN A 7 -14.59 8.70 -23.75
CA ASN A 7 -15.13 8.09 -22.53
C ASN A 7 -14.09 7.18 -21.86
N GLU A 8 -13.43 6.30 -22.58
CA GLU A 8 -12.34 5.47 -22.03
C GLU A 8 -11.22 6.31 -21.42
N ARG A 9 -10.79 7.35 -22.10
CA ARG A 9 -9.74 8.25 -21.63
C ARG A 9 -10.09 8.92 -20.29
N LEU A 10 -11.38 9.21 -20.05
CA LEU A 10 -11.85 9.82 -18.81
C LEU A 10 -12.14 8.83 -17.69
N THR A 11 -12.47 7.58 -18.02
CA THR A 11 -12.98 6.60 -17.04
C THR A 11 -11.96 5.55 -16.63
N ARG A 12 -10.94 5.27 -17.44
CA ARG A 12 -9.87 4.37 -17.05
C ARG A 12 -8.89 5.07 -16.12
N VAL A 13 -8.81 4.57 -14.88
CA VAL A 13 -8.04 5.21 -13.78
C VAL A 13 -6.87 4.37 -13.29
N GLY A 14 -6.61 3.22 -13.90
CA GLY A 14 -5.48 2.35 -13.53
C GLY A 14 -4.11 2.97 -13.84
N PRO A 15 -3.03 2.36 -13.35
CA PRO A 15 -1.67 2.79 -13.65
C PRO A 15 -1.42 2.90 -15.17
N GLY A 16 -0.73 3.95 -15.60
CA GLY A 16 -0.40 4.18 -17.01
C GLY A 16 -1.53 4.73 -17.87
N THR A 17 -2.75 4.90 -17.34
CA THR A 17 -3.84 5.55 -18.06
C THR A 17 -3.80 7.07 -17.85
N PRO A 18 -4.23 7.88 -18.85
CA PRO A 18 -4.16 9.34 -18.72
C PRO A 18 -4.88 9.89 -17.48
N MET A 19 -6.10 9.43 -17.21
CA MET A 19 -6.86 9.87 -16.03
C MET A 19 -6.27 9.28 -14.74
N GLY A 20 -5.79 8.05 -14.76
CA GLY A 20 -5.11 7.43 -13.62
C GLY A 20 -3.87 8.21 -13.22
N GLU A 21 -3.02 8.60 -14.18
CA GLU A 21 -1.81 9.40 -13.94
C GLU A 21 -2.12 10.81 -13.42
N LEU A 22 -3.24 11.39 -13.83
CA LEU A 22 -3.71 12.66 -13.28
C LEU A 22 -4.20 12.50 -11.83
N LEU A 23 -5.12 11.56 -11.61
CA LEU A 23 -5.80 11.40 -10.32
C LEU A 23 -4.87 10.95 -9.20
N ARG A 24 -3.85 10.14 -9.50
CA ARG A 24 -2.89 9.71 -8.47
C ARG A 24 -1.99 10.82 -7.94
N ARG A 25 -2.00 12.00 -8.55
CA ARG A 25 -1.29 13.20 -8.06
C ARG A 25 -2.03 13.96 -6.96
N TYR A 26 -3.16 13.43 -6.51
CA TYR A 26 -3.95 13.98 -5.42
C TYR A 26 -4.04 12.98 -4.27
N TRP A 27 -4.26 13.50 -3.07
CA TRP A 27 -4.57 12.69 -1.90
C TRP A 27 -6.02 12.20 -1.98
N TRP A 28 -6.24 10.94 -1.65
CA TRP A 28 -7.54 10.31 -1.68
C TRP A 28 -7.91 9.76 -0.31
N PRO A 29 -9.10 10.07 0.24
CA PRO A 29 -9.58 9.41 1.44
C PRO A 29 -9.89 7.94 1.10
N ILE A 30 -9.33 7.01 1.87
CA ILE A 30 -9.47 5.57 1.64
C ILE A 30 -10.11 4.82 2.79
N ALA A 31 -10.16 5.44 3.97
CA ALA A 31 -10.73 4.85 5.18
C ALA A 31 -11.03 5.95 6.20
N THR A 32 -11.84 5.61 7.21
CA THR A 32 -11.88 6.34 8.46
C THR A 32 -10.76 5.87 9.39
N HIS A 33 -10.38 6.69 10.37
CA HIS A 33 -9.30 6.37 11.31
C HIS A 33 -9.49 5.01 12.00
N ASP A 34 -10.70 4.71 12.43
CA ASP A 34 -11.08 3.48 13.12
C ASP A 34 -11.02 2.22 12.24
N MET A 35 -11.01 2.37 10.92
CA MET A 35 -10.85 1.24 9.98
C MET A 35 -9.40 0.81 9.81
N ALA A 36 -8.42 1.65 10.14
CA ALA A 36 -7.00 1.31 10.12
C ALA A 36 -6.62 0.68 11.46
N THR A 37 -6.73 -0.63 11.56
CA THR A 37 -6.48 -1.41 12.77
C THR A 37 -5.35 -2.42 12.59
N ARG A 38 -5.05 -3.19 13.64
CA ARG A 38 -4.09 -4.30 13.57
C ARG A 38 -4.57 -5.47 12.68
N VAL A 39 -5.84 -5.48 12.31
CA VAL A 39 -6.35 -6.42 11.31
C VAL A 39 -6.20 -5.78 9.93
N PRO A 40 -5.32 -6.31 9.06
CA PRO A 40 -5.12 -5.74 7.74
C PRO A 40 -6.41 -5.84 6.90
N VAL A 41 -6.72 -4.80 6.16
CA VAL A 41 -7.94 -4.75 5.33
C VAL A 41 -7.60 -4.39 3.89
N LYS A 42 -8.33 -4.99 2.96
CA LYS A 42 -8.21 -4.67 1.54
C LYS A 42 -8.74 -3.28 1.24
N ARG A 43 -8.06 -2.58 0.34
CA ARG A 43 -8.53 -1.35 -0.28
C ARG A 43 -8.24 -1.40 -1.78
N ARG A 44 -9.09 -0.76 -2.56
CA ARG A 44 -8.84 -0.58 -3.99
C ARG A 44 -8.91 0.90 -4.31
N LEU A 45 -7.84 1.40 -4.92
CA LEU A 45 -7.72 2.80 -5.30
C LEU A 45 -7.03 2.91 -6.66
N LEU A 46 -7.64 3.65 -7.58
CA LEU A 46 -7.11 3.93 -8.92
C LEU A 46 -6.57 2.69 -9.64
N GLY A 47 -7.34 1.59 -9.57
CA GLY A 47 -7.01 0.32 -10.23
C GLY A 47 -5.99 -0.54 -9.50
N GLU A 48 -5.50 -0.14 -8.34
CA GLU A 48 -4.54 -0.91 -7.54
C GLU A 48 -5.22 -1.55 -6.34
N ASP A 49 -4.88 -2.82 -6.09
CA ASP A 49 -5.30 -3.56 -4.90
C ASP A 49 -4.25 -3.38 -3.80
N LEU A 50 -4.69 -2.87 -2.66
CA LEU A 50 -3.86 -2.39 -1.57
C LEU A 50 -4.27 -3.03 -0.25
N VAL A 51 -3.37 -3.00 0.72
CA VAL A 51 -3.62 -3.45 2.10
C VAL A 51 -3.33 -2.29 3.05
N LEU A 52 -4.36 -1.88 3.78
CA LEU A 52 -4.29 -0.89 4.85
C LEU A 52 -4.19 -1.59 6.20
N TYR A 53 -3.29 -1.15 7.06
CA TYR A 53 -3.14 -1.65 8.43
C TYR A 53 -2.60 -0.56 9.35
N ARG A 54 -2.75 -0.78 10.65
CA ARG A 54 -2.03 -0.02 11.70
C ARG A 54 -1.21 -1.02 12.50
N ASP A 55 0.08 -0.78 12.63
CA ASP A 55 0.94 -1.64 13.44
C ASP A 55 0.86 -1.30 14.94
N GLY A 56 1.58 -2.06 15.77
CA GLY A 56 1.59 -1.88 17.22
C GLY A 56 2.20 -0.57 17.68
N SER A 57 3.09 0.03 16.88
CA SER A 57 3.65 1.35 17.15
C SER A 57 2.66 2.50 16.88
N GLY A 58 1.51 2.21 16.28
CA GLY A 58 0.52 3.19 15.84
C GLY A 58 0.71 3.71 14.43
N THR A 59 1.73 3.24 13.72
CA THR A 59 2.00 3.64 12.33
C THR A 59 0.97 3.02 11.39
N VAL A 60 0.36 3.85 10.54
CA VAL A 60 -0.51 3.39 9.46
C VAL A 60 0.31 3.11 8.22
N GLY A 61 0.15 1.92 7.66
CA GLY A 61 0.82 1.51 6.42
C GLY A 61 -0.18 1.18 5.32
N LEU A 62 0.22 1.46 4.09
CA LEU A 62 -0.52 1.10 2.88
C LEU A 62 0.45 0.46 1.89
N LEU A 63 0.31 -0.85 1.71
CA LEU A 63 1.15 -1.65 0.83
C LEU A 63 0.36 -2.20 -0.36
N ALA A 64 1.04 -2.52 -1.46
CA ALA A 64 0.44 -3.35 -2.49
C ALA A 64 -0.02 -4.69 -1.89
N GLU A 65 -1.12 -5.24 -2.40
CA GLU A 65 -1.70 -6.47 -1.85
C GLU A 65 -0.75 -7.66 -1.90
N GLN A 66 0.08 -7.74 -2.93
CA GLN A 66 0.89 -8.93 -3.20
C GLN A 66 2.28 -8.84 -2.57
N CYS A 67 2.60 -9.82 -1.72
CA CYS A 67 3.94 -9.98 -1.19
C CYS A 67 4.97 -10.17 -2.32
N PRO A 68 6.08 -9.40 -2.35
CA PRO A 68 7.09 -9.50 -3.40
C PRO A 68 7.82 -10.85 -3.45
N HIS A 69 7.73 -11.67 -2.40
CA HIS A 69 8.32 -13.01 -2.39
C HIS A 69 7.66 -13.95 -3.41
N ARG A 70 6.40 -14.33 -3.17
CA ARG A 70 5.65 -15.26 -4.01
C ARG A 70 4.19 -14.84 -4.21
N ARG A 71 3.91 -13.55 -4.17
CA ARG A 71 2.61 -12.92 -4.46
C ARG A 71 1.46 -13.36 -3.52
N ALA A 72 1.78 -13.89 -2.34
CA ALA A 72 0.76 -14.14 -1.31
C ALA A 72 0.09 -12.83 -0.91
N ALA A 73 -1.20 -12.90 -0.61
CA ALA A 73 -1.99 -11.74 -0.23
C ALA A 73 -1.61 -11.24 1.18
N LEU A 74 -1.05 -10.03 1.29
CA LEU A 74 -0.60 -9.45 2.55
C LEU A 74 -1.74 -9.16 3.53
N TRP A 75 -2.98 -8.99 3.06
CA TRP A 75 -4.13 -8.79 3.96
C TRP A 75 -4.50 -10.05 4.78
N LEU A 76 -3.98 -11.23 4.39
CA LEU A 76 -4.07 -12.47 5.17
C LEU A 76 -2.95 -12.60 6.21
N GLY A 77 -2.08 -11.61 6.28
CA GLY A 77 -0.98 -11.55 7.24
C GLY A 77 -1.38 -10.95 8.58
N ALA A 78 -0.40 -10.54 9.35
CA ALA A 78 -0.59 -9.97 10.68
C ALA A 78 0.23 -8.68 10.86
N ALA A 79 -0.42 -7.62 11.34
CA ALA A 79 0.30 -6.43 11.80
C ALA A 79 0.97 -6.72 13.14
N GLU A 80 2.29 -6.54 13.20
CA GLU A 80 3.10 -6.73 14.39
C GLU A 80 3.36 -5.41 15.12
N GLU A 81 4.31 -5.38 16.05
CA GLU A 81 4.69 -4.15 16.72
C GLU A 81 5.21 -3.12 15.71
N VAL A 82 6.01 -3.56 14.75
CA VAL A 82 6.44 -2.74 13.60
C VAL A 82 6.16 -3.50 12.32
N GLY A 83 5.30 -2.93 11.47
CA GLY A 83 5.04 -3.42 10.13
C GLY A 83 4.05 -4.58 10.03
N LEU A 84 3.99 -5.16 8.84
CA LEU A 84 3.06 -6.20 8.44
C LEU A 84 3.84 -7.47 8.04
N ARG A 85 3.51 -8.59 8.68
CA ARG A 85 4.07 -9.92 8.36
C ARG A 85 3.18 -10.65 7.36
N CYS A 86 3.80 -11.14 6.29
CA CYS A 86 3.16 -12.02 5.32
C CYS A 86 2.85 -13.39 5.97
N GLY A 87 1.61 -13.84 5.87
CA GLY A 87 1.15 -15.10 6.47
C GLY A 87 1.72 -16.37 5.80
N SER A 88 2.30 -16.25 4.59
CA SER A 88 2.76 -17.41 3.82
C SER A 88 4.16 -17.88 4.26
N HIS A 89 5.17 -17.00 4.27
CA HIS A 89 6.56 -17.35 4.58
C HIS A 89 7.21 -16.40 5.60
N GLY A 90 6.40 -15.55 6.26
CA GLY A 90 6.86 -14.75 7.38
C GLY A 90 7.69 -13.51 7.01
N TRP A 91 7.81 -13.14 5.72
CA TRP A 91 8.49 -11.89 5.37
C TRP A 91 7.74 -10.71 5.96
N ARG A 92 8.45 -9.80 6.61
CA ARG A 92 7.87 -8.65 7.29
C ARG A 92 8.33 -7.34 6.65
N PHE A 93 7.38 -6.43 6.45
CA PHE A 93 7.59 -5.14 5.78
C PHE A 93 7.14 -3.99 6.68
N ASP A 94 7.91 -2.91 6.72
CA ASP A 94 7.49 -1.67 7.36
C ASP A 94 6.49 -0.87 6.50
N ALA A 95 6.02 0.26 7.01
CA ALA A 95 5.07 1.13 6.30
C ALA A 95 5.65 1.77 5.03
N ASP A 96 6.98 1.85 4.91
CA ASP A 96 7.69 2.31 3.73
C ASP A 96 7.98 1.17 2.73
N GLY A 97 7.55 -0.05 3.04
CA GLY A 97 7.76 -1.25 2.22
C GLY A 97 9.13 -1.89 2.34
N ARG A 98 9.99 -1.45 3.27
CA ARG A 98 11.29 -2.11 3.50
C ARG A 98 11.07 -3.49 4.10
N CYS A 99 11.81 -4.48 3.60
CA CYS A 99 11.79 -5.81 4.19
C CYS A 99 12.63 -5.80 5.48
N LEU A 100 11.97 -6.05 6.60
CA LEU A 100 12.58 -6.07 7.93
C LEU A 100 13.13 -7.44 8.29
N GLU A 101 12.45 -8.51 7.83
CA GLU A 101 12.75 -9.88 8.24
C GLU A 101 12.40 -10.89 7.16
N GLN A 102 13.24 -11.90 7.04
CA GLN A 102 13.08 -13.07 6.16
C GLN A 102 13.45 -14.32 6.95
N PRO A 103 12.50 -14.98 7.66
CA PRO A 103 12.84 -16.08 8.60
C PRO A 103 13.52 -17.29 7.97
N GLY A 104 13.35 -17.49 6.65
CA GLY A 104 14.00 -18.60 5.93
C GLY A 104 15.44 -18.32 5.48
N GLU A 105 15.93 -17.09 5.67
CA GLU A 105 17.30 -16.71 5.31
C GLU A 105 18.27 -16.91 6.49
N PRO A 106 19.55 -17.22 6.21
CA PRO A 106 20.59 -17.23 7.24
C PRO A 106 20.70 -15.88 7.95
N ALA A 107 21.09 -15.90 9.24
CA ALA A 107 21.16 -14.70 10.07
C ALA A 107 22.08 -13.59 9.49
N GLU A 108 23.14 -13.99 8.79
CA GLU A 108 24.10 -13.10 8.11
C GLU A 108 23.62 -12.60 6.74
N SER A 109 22.47 -13.08 6.23
CA SER A 109 21.95 -12.68 4.93
C SER A 109 21.54 -11.21 4.92
N THR A 110 22.01 -10.47 3.92
CA THR A 110 21.60 -9.10 3.60
C THR A 110 20.57 -9.03 2.48
N PHE A 111 19.98 -10.17 2.10
CA PHE A 111 19.03 -10.22 0.98
C PHE A 111 17.83 -9.32 1.20
N LYS A 112 17.32 -9.23 2.43
CA LYS A 112 16.20 -8.35 2.80
C LYS A 112 16.46 -6.88 2.44
N ASP A 113 17.70 -6.39 2.49
CA ASP A 113 18.04 -4.98 2.26
C ASP A 113 17.79 -4.56 0.80
N ARG A 114 17.68 -5.53 -0.10
CA ARG A 114 17.40 -5.33 -1.53
C ARG A 114 15.95 -5.56 -1.90
N ILE A 115 15.11 -5.95 -0.93
CA ILE A 115 13.70 -6.28 -1.16
C ILE A 115 12.81 -5.17 -0.64
N ARG A 116 11.82 -4.78 -1.45
CA ARG A 116 10.78 -3.83 -1.05
C ARG A 116 9.41 -4.30 -1.53
N ALA A 117 8.42 -4.17 -0.66
CA ALA A 117 7.03 -4.13 -1.06
C ALA A 117 6.71 -2.73 -1.62
N ALA A 118 5.85 -2.65 -2.62
CA ALA A 118 5.35 -1.34 -3.04
C ALA A 118 4.52 -0.75 -1.89
N ALA A 119 4.85 0.48 -1.50
CA ALA A 119 4.24 1.20 -0.40
C ALA A 119 3.85 2.60 -0.85
N TYR A 120 2.81 3.14 -0.24
CA TYR A 120 2.26 4.44 -0.61
C TYR A 120 2.17 5.35 0.62
N PRO A 121 2.49 6.65 0.49
CA PRO A 121 2.33 7.62 1.55
C PRO A 121 0.90 7.66 2.08
N VAL A 122 0.78 7.70 3.40
CA VAL A 122 -0.49 7.79 4.12
C VAL A 122 -0.41 8.95 5.10
N GLN A 123 -1.49 9.73 5.22
CA GLN A 123 -1.65 10.77 6.24
C GLN A 123 -3.04 10.69 6.85
N GLU A 124 -3.12 11.02 8.13
CA GLU A 124 -4.39 11.09 8.86
C GLU A 124 -4.75 12.55 9.12
N LEU A 125 -5.97 12.94 8.75
CA LEU A 125 -6.49 14.28 8.95
C LEU A 125 -8.00 14.24 9.15
N GLY A 126 -8.50 14.92 10.18
CA GLY A 126 -9.94 15.06 10.42
C GLY A 126 -10.69 13.74 10.59
N GLY A 127 -10.04 12.70 11.14
CA GLY A 127 -10.62 11.37 11.34
C GLY A 127 -10.63 10.49 10.08
N LEU A 128 -10.01 10.94 8.99
CA LEU A 128 -9.86 10.19 7.74
C LEU A 128 -8.40 9.77 7.50
N VAL A 129 -8.23 8.67 6.80
CA VAL A 129 -6.96 8.18 6.29
C VAL A 129 -6.89 8.51 4.82
N PHE A 130 -5.87 9.27 4.42
CA PHE A 130 -5.62 9.66 3.03
C PHE A 130 -4.42 8.89 2.47
N ALA A 131 -4.49 8.53 1.21
CA ALA A 131 -3.41 7.89 0.46
C ALA A 131 -2.98 8.72 -0.74
N TYR A 132 -1.70 8.69 -1.04
CA TYR A 132 -1.12 9.31 -2.22
C TYR A 132 -0.41 8.24 -3.07
N LEU A 133 -0.85 8.06 -4.32
CA LEU A 133 -0.31 7.04 -5.24
C LEU A 133 0.58 7.64 -6.34
N GLY A 134 0.83 8.94 -6.29
CA GLY A 134 1.59 9.65 -7.30
C GLY A 134 3.11 9.58 -7.13
N PRO A 135 3.85 10.29 -8.00
CA PRO A 135 5.30 10.34 -7.92
C PRO A 135 5.77 11.07 -6.65
N ALA A 136 6.91 10.63 -6.13
CA ALA A 136 7.56 11.29 -4.99
C ALA A 136 8.21 12.64 -5.43
N PRO A 137 8.28 13.62 -4.52
CA PRO A 137 7.69 13.61 -3.18
C PRO A 137 6.17 13.83 -3.21
N ALA A 138 5.45 13.27 -2.24
CA ALA A 138 4.04 13.56 -2.08
C ALA A 138 3.84 15.05 -1.74
N PRO A 139 2.84 15.73 -2.32
CA PRO A 139 2.52 17.10 -1.92
C PRO A 139 2.01 17.14 -0.48
N GLN A 140 1.95 18.32 0.11
CA GLN A 140 1.31 18.50 1.40
C GLN A 140 -0.20 18.20 1.27
N LEU A 141 -0.77 17.45 2.25
CA LEU A 141 -2.21 17.22 2.38
C LEU A 141 -2.90 18.46 2.90
#